data_0032664331b5ed019190048c8661e6f0
#
_entry.id   0032664331b5ed019190048c8661e6f0
#
_cell.length_a   1.000
_cell.length_b   1.000
_cell.length_c   1.000
_cell.angle_alpha   90.00
_cell.angle_beta   90.00
_cell.angle_gamma   90.00
#
_symmetry.space_group_name_H-M   'P 1'
#
loop_
_entity.id
_entity.type
_entity.pdbx_description
1 polymer ?
#
loop_
_entity_poly.entity_id
_entity_poly.type
_entity_poly.pdbx_seq_one_letter_code
_entity_poly.pdbx_strand_id
1 'polypeptide(L)'
;MKFKFPFFIVLFVFCLVNTFSCKRGASSNRTALDHAYACQDVLGPLPNFSCADAIEVPTTKNGTPVTFGPTAEGGNGSANPDDCDCPWAFGLACQTGNKVGRYSGLNSDGSENSDVIFITFCRDGGLGVIGHKYSTGETCFFSILDGQDNNNPPGVNDANYNDGWMSPSIVAQDNCQNCHMASPFLHTPAVDQLKNPNDTSELLVPMTGNGPYSIIGQEFSQPHTTSIQNSCTSCHRPQCTQHFENYPLDELVMPPPFENATDFDHSSISNADRQALRDWCQTLNL
;
A
#
# COMPACT_ATOMS: atom_id res chain seq x y z
N MET A 1 -60.72 10.70 53.62
CA MET A 1 -60.60 10.10 52.30
C MET A 1 -59.21 10.44 51.73
N LYS A 2 -58.28 9.47 51.75
CA LYS A 2 -56.92 9.64 51.25
C LYS A 2 -56.84 8.95 49.91
N PHE A 3 -56.68 9.73 48.80
CA PHE A 3 -56.42 9.21 47.47
C PHE A 3 -54.93 8.89 47.33
N LYS A 4 -54.62 7.64 47.14
CA LYS A 4 -53.29 7.14 46.74
C LYS A 4 -53.22 7.18 45.21
N PHE A 5 -52.39 8.01 44.62
CA PHE A 5 -52.04 7.94 43.19
C PHE A 5 -50.95 6.87 43.00
N PRO A 6 -51.05 6.01 42.02
CA PRO A 6 -50.05 4.98 41.79
C PRO A 6 -48.85 5.53 40.96
N PHE A 7 -47.71 5.25 41.55
CA PHE A 7 -46.38 5.61 41.09
C PHE A 7 -45.87 4.58 40.02
N PHE A 8 -46.57 4.46 38.91
CA PHE A 8 -46.25 3.39 37.93
C PHE A 8 -46.11 3.82 36.46
N ILE A 9 -45.94 5.11 36.16
CA ILE A 9 -45.86 5.59 34.76
C ILE A 9 -44.54 6.28 34.41
N VAL A 10 -43.50 6.26 35.21
CA VAL A 10 -42.21 6.94 34.90
C VAL A 10 -41.10 5.98 34.48
N LEU A 11 -41.32 4.67 34.47
CA LEU A 11 -40.22 3.72 34.15
C LEU A 11 -40.23 3.15 32.71
N PHE A 12 -41.04 3.71 31.81
CA PHE A 12 -41.18 3.15 30.45
C PHE A 12 -40.63 4.05 29.32
N VAL A 13 -40.07 5.24 29.66
CA VAL A 13 -39.57 6.18 28.65
C VAL A 13 -38.05 6.19 28.55
N PHE A 14 -37.30 5.47 29.40
CA PHE A 14 -35.83 5.49 29.41
C PHE A 14 -35.14 4.33 28.70
N CYS A 15 -35.90 3.43 28.04
CA CYS A 15 -35.32 2.28 27.31
C CYS A 15 -35.27 2.43 25.79
N LEU A 16 -35.48 3.62 25.22
CA LEU A 16 -35.58 3.81 23.76
C LEU A 16 -34.49 4.64 23.11
N VAL A 17 -33.38 4.92 23.79
CA VAL A 17 -32.31 5.73 23.17
C VAL A 17 -30.94 5.09 23.44
N ASN A 18 -30.78 3.82 23.21
CA ASN A 18 -29.43 3.22 23.08
C ASN A 18 -29.42 2.09 22.07
N THR A 19 -29.97 2.30 20.90
CA THR A 19 -29.50 1.55 19.73
C THR A 19 -28.23 2.24 19.26
N PHE A 20 -27.10 1.97 19.93
CA PHE A 20 -25.80 2.06 19.27
C PHE A 20 -25.86 1.06 18.12
N SER A 21 -26.29 1.54 16.98
CA SER A 21 -26.09 0.88 15.71
C SER A 21 -24.57 0.84 15.49
N CYS A 22 -23.93 -0.24 15.96
CA CYS A 22 -22.70 -0.68 15.33
C CYS A 22 -23.05 -0.85 13.85
N LYS A 23 -22.76 0.14 13.04
CA LYS A 23 -22.60 -0.07 11.62
C LYS A 23 -21.41 -1.03 11.47
N ARG A 24 -21.68 -2.34 11.58
CA ARG A 24 -20.88 -3.33 10.87
C ARG A 24 -20.88 -2.83 9.44
N GLY A 25 -19.70 -2.43 8.95
CA GLY A 25 -19.53 -2.10 7.55
C GLY A 25 -20.23 -3.21 6.77
N ALA A 26 -21.15 -2.84 5.91
CA ALA A 26 -21.80 -3.81 5.05
C ALA A 26 -20.65 -4.50 4.30
N SER A 27 -20.49 -5.81 4.52
CA SER A 27 -19.61 -6.62 3.68
C SER A 27 -20.10 -6.40 2.26
N SER A 28 -19.35 -5.64 1.47
CA SER A 28 -19.73 -5.46 0.09
C SER A 28 -19.51 -6.79 -0.60
N ASN A 29 -20.51 -7.26 -1.33
CA ASN A 29 -20.39 -8.46 -2.15
C ASN A 29 -19.76 -8.15 -3.52
N ARG A 30 -18.96 -7.08 -3.62
CA ARG A 30 -18.33 -6.73 -4.89
C ARG A 30 -17.34 -7.82 -5.31
N THR A 31 -17.46 -8.24 -6.54
CA THR A 31 -16.51 -9.15 -7.16
C THR A 31 -15.20 -8.44 -7.53
N ALA A 32 -14.17 -9.18 -7.87
CA ALA A 32 -12.94 -8.62 -8.41
C ALA A 32 -13.21 -7.80 -9.69
N LEU A 33 -14.11 -8.28 -10.56
CA LEU A 33 -14.49 -7.61 -11.80
C LEU A 33 -15.24 -6.29 -11.54
N ASP A 34 -16.19 -6.26 -10.58
CA ASP A 34 -16.87 -5.01 -10.19
C ASP A 34 -15.87 -3.97 -9.67
N HIS A 35 -14.85 -4.42 -8.93
CA HIS A 35 -13.78 -3.54 -8.46
C HIS A 35 -12.93 -3.04 -9.63
N ALA A 36 -12.57 -3.92 -10.56
CA ALA A 36 -11.80 -3.54 -11.74
C ALA A 36 -12.52 -2.48 -12.58
N TYR A 37 -13.83 -2.61 -12.81
CA TYR A 37 -14.61 -1.61 -13.50
C TYR A 37 -14.67 -0.27 -12.76
N ALA A 38 -14.88 -0.28 -11.44
CA ALA A 38 -14.84 0.95 -10.64
C ALA A 38 -13.47 1.64 -10.72
N CYS A 39 -12.39 0.87 -10.81
CA CYS A 39 -11.05 1.39 -11.00
C CYS A 39 -10.83 1.93 -12.42
N GLN A 40 -11.35 1.26 -13.45
CA GLN A 40 -11.28 1.75 -14.83
C GLN A 40 -12.00 3.10 -15.01
N ASP A 41 -13.11 3.33 -14.29
CA ASP A 41 -13.85 4.59 -14.34
C ASP A 41 -13.00 5.80 -13.92
N VAL A 42 -11.98 5.60 -13.09
CA VAL A 42 -11.12 6.68 -12.56
C VAL A 42 -9.70 6.65 -13.09
N LEU A 43 -9.14 5.46 -13.35
CA LEU A 43 -7.77 5.27 -13.81
C LEU A 43 -7.64 5.08 -15.33
N GLY A 44 -8.77 4.90 -16.04
CA GLY A 44 -8.77 4.46 -17.43
C GLY A 44 -8.60 2.95 -17.58
N PRO A 45 -8.47 2.46 -18.82
CA PRO A 45 -8.32 1.03 -19.09
C PRO A 45 -7.16 0.39 -18.30
N LEU A 46 -7.42 -0.75 -17.67
CA LEU A 46 -6.38 -1.50 -16.96
C LEU A 46 -5.48 -2.23 -17.98
N PRO A 47 -4.15 -2.10 -17.88
CA PRO A 47 -3.25 -2.89 -18.69
C PRO A 47 -3.30 -4.38 -18.30
N ASN A 48 -2.84 -5.25 -19.19
CA ASN A 48 -2.61 -6.65 -18.86
C ASN A 48 -1.32 -6.73 -18.02
N PHE A 49 -1.46 -7.04 -16.76
CA PHE A 49 -0.33 -7.16 -15.84
C PHE A 49 0.36 -8.52 -16.02
N SER A 50 1.68 -8.55 -15.77
CA SER A 50 2.47 -9.78 -15.84
C SER A 50 3.71 -9.66 -14.96
N CYS A 51 4.09 -10.73 -14.29
CA CYS A 51 5.38 -10.83 -13.61
C CYS A 51 6.53 -11.24 -14.55
N ALA A 52 6.22 -11.69 -15.78
CA ALA A 52 7.24 -12.07 -16.74
C ALA A 52 8.15 -10.90 -17.12
N ASP A 53 7.55 -9.71 -17.28
CA ASP A 53 8.25 -8.49 -17.70
C ASP A 53 8.73 -7.63 -16.53
N ALA A 54 8.44 -8.05 -15.30
CA ALA A 54 8.86 -7.31 -14.10
C ALA A 54 10.37 -7.48 -13.85
N ILE A 55 10.97 -6.40 -13.34
CA ILE A 55 12.41 -6.33 -13.05
C ILE A 55 12.69 -7.00 -11.71
N GLU A 56 13.63 -7.94 -11.71
CA GLU A 56 14.06 -8.59 -10.47
C GLU A 56 14.75 -7.58 -9.54
N VAL A 57 14.39 -7.64 -8.25
CA VAL A 57 15.01 -6.84 -7.20
C VAL A 57 16.34 -7.51 -6.83
N PRO A 58 17.49 -6.88 -7.12
CA PRO A 58 18.79 -7.48 -6.82
C PRO A 58 18.95 -7.66 -5.31
N THR A 59 19.37 -8.83 -4.87
CA THR A 59 19.75 -9.09 -3.49
C THR A 59 21.24 -9.39 -3.45
N THR A 60 22.02 -8.44 -2.94
CA THR A 60 23.48 -8.51 -2.88
C THR A 60 24.00 -8.37 -1.46
N LYS A 61 25.20 -8.88 -1.20
CA LYS A 61 26.00 -8.63 0.00
C LYS A 61 27.40 -8.21 -0.42
N ASN A 62 27.81 -6.99 -0.04
CA ASN A 62 29.06 -6.37 -0.52
C ASN A 62 29.15 -6.38 -2.05
N GLY A 63 28.04 -6.06 -2.74
CA GLY A 63 27.93 -6.03 -4.19
C GLY A 63 27.91 -7.41 -4.87
N THR A 64 27.96 -8.51 -4.11
CA THR A 64 27.91 -9.88 -4.68
C THR A 64 26.50 -10.45 -4.51
N PRO A 65 25.88 -11.03 -5.58
CA PRO A 65 24.57 -11.66 -5.46
C PRO A 65 24.56 -12.75 -4.39
N VAL A 66 23.52 -12.73 -3.56
CA VAL A 66 23.27 -13.73 -2.53
C VAL A 66 21.95 -14.43 -2.79
N THR A 67 21.88 -15.69 -2.34
CA THR A 67 20.65 -16.48 -2.40
C THR A 67 20.35 -17.01 -1.01
N PHE A 68 19.08 -17.03 -0.66
CA PHE A 68 18.61 -17.56 0.61
C PHE A 68 17.74 -18.79 0.39
N GLY A 69 17.71 -19.66 1.38
CA GLY A 69 16.80 -20.80 1.38
C GLY A 69 15.37 -20.40 1.72
N PRO A 70 14.41 -21.35 1.58
CA PRO A 70 13.02 -21.12 1.91
C PRO A 70 12.86 -20.81 3.42
N THR A 71 11.93 -19.90 3.71
CA THR A 71 11.58 -19.53 5.06
C THR A 71 10.25 -20.16 5.49
N ALA A 72 9.96 -20.16 6.79
CA ALA A 72 8.69 -20.63 7.31
C ALA A 72 7.49 -19.77 6.88
N GLU A 73 7.75 -18.52 6.46
CA GLU A 73 6.75 -17.54 6.03
C GLU A 73 6.52 -17.57 4.50
N GLY A 74 7.20 -18.46 3.81
CA GLY A 74 7.20 -18.56 2.34
C GLY A 74 8.23 -17.65 1.68
N GLY A 75 8.65 -18.03 0.45
CA GLY A 75 9.70 -17.33 -0.28
C GLY A 75 11.11 -17.65 0.24
N ASN A 76 12.12 -17.08 -0.39
CA ASN A 76 13.54 -17.26 -0.03
C ASN A 76 14.07 -15.95 0.60
N GLY A 77 14.58 -16.02 1.83
CA GLY A 77 15.03 -14.81 2.48
C GLY A 77 15.74 -15.01 3.81
N SER A 78 16.18 -13.89 4.41
CA SER A 78 16.72 -13.78 5.76
C SER A 78 16.00 -12.68 6.53
N ALA A 79 15.75 -12.91 7.82
CA ALA A 79 15.20 -11.89 8.72
C ALA A 79 16.28 -10.90 9.20
N ASN A 80 17.56 -11.21 8.98
CA ASN A 80 18.65 -10.33 9.40
C ASN A 80 18.94 -9.28 8.32
N PRO A 81 18.77 -7.98 8.60
CA PRO A 81 19.03 -6.90 7.64
C PRO A 81 20.51 -6.84 7.22
N ASP A 82 21.41 -7.32 8.06
CA ASP A 82 22.85 -7.35 7.73
C ASP A 82 23.22 -8.41 6.70
N ASP A 83 22.28 -9.24 6.25
CA ASP A 83 22.54 -10.28 5.26
C ASP A 83 22.48 -9.78 3.81
N CYS A 84 22.04 -8.56 3.58
CA CYS A 84 22.06 -7.93 2.26
C CYS A 84 22.38 -6.43 2.33
N ASP A 85 22.78 -5.86 1.20
CA ASP A 85 23.14 -4.45 1.08
C ASP A 85 21.89 -3.53 1.08
N CYS A 86 20.77 -4.03 0.52
CA CYS A 86 19.53 -3.29 0.37
C CYS A 86 18.36 -4.06 1.04
N PRO A 87 18.19 -3.95 2.35
CA PRO A 87 17.14 -4.67 3.05
C PRO A 87 15.74 -4.13 2.74
N TRP A 88 14.75 -5.01 2.83
CA TRP A 88 13.35 -4.62 2.88
C TRP A 88 13.02 -4.05 4.26
N ALA A 89 12.22 -3.00 4.29
CA ALA A 89 11.80 -2.41 5.56
C ALA A 89 10.75 -3.25 6.31
N PHE A 90 10.12 -4.23 5.65
CA PHE A 90 8.99 -4.99 6.18
C PHE A 90 9.12 -6.48 5.86
N GLY A 91 8.74 -7.32 6.80
CA GLY A 91 8.82 -8.77 6.65
C GLY A 91 10.23 -9.29 6.77
N LEU A 92 10.64 -10.17 5.85
CA LEU A 92 12.03 -10.60 5.78
C LEU A 92 12.90 -9.45 5.29
N ALA A 93 13.97 -9.17 6.01
CA ALA A 93 14.86 -8.06 5.70
C ALA A 93 15.56 -8.24 4.33
N CYS A 94 15.91 -9.48 3.98
CA CYS A 94 16.56 -9.81 2.72
C CYS A 94 15.79 -10.91 1.99
N GLN A 95 15.25 -10.61 0.81
CA GLN A 95 14.45 -11.56 0.01
C GLN A 95 14.98 -11.65 -1.42
N THR A 96 15.00 -12.86 -1.98
CA THR A 96 15.40 -13.12 -3.37
C THR A 96 14.19 -13.52 -4.21
N GLY A 97 14.26 -13.26 -5.53
CA GLY A 97 13.23 -13.63 -6.49
C GLY A 97 12.03 -12.69 -6.56
N ASN A 98 12.01 -11.64 -5.76
CA ASN A 98 10.98 -10.59 -5.90
C ASN A 98 11.24 -9.77 -7.16
N LYS A 99 10.14 -9.36 -7.83
CA LYS A 99 10.22 -8.48 -9.00
C LYS A 99 9.24 -7.32 -8.86
N VAL A 100 9.55 -6.22 -9.51
CA VAL A 100 8.70 -5.02 -9.58
C VAL A 100 8.51 -4.66 -11.05
N GLY A 101 7.25 -4.42 -11.44
CA GLY A 101 6.90 -3.93 -12.78
C GLY A 101 6.28 -2.53 -12.72
N ARG A 102 6.43 -1.79 -13.80
CA ARG A 102 5.81 -0.47 -13.99
C ARG A 102 5.07 -0.43 -15.31
N TYR A 103 3.82 0.03 -15.27
CA TYR A 103 2.97 0.20 -16.44
C TYR A 103 2.41 1.61 -16.45
N SER A 104 2.44 2.26 -17.61
CA SER A 104 1.72 3.51 -17.82
C SER A 104 0.22 3.28 -17.86
N GLY A 105 -0.56 4.26 -17.41
CA GLY A 105 -1.98 4.28 -17.67
C GLY A 105 -2.30 4.39 -19.16
N LEU A 106 -3.53 4.07 -19.50
CA LEU A 106 -4.03 4.16 -20.87
C LEU A 106 -5.24 5.11 -20.94
N ASN A 107 -5.33 5.86 -22.02
CA ASN A 107 -6.53 6.55 -22.42
C ASN A 107 -7.50 5.58 -23.13
N SER A 108 -8.75 5.97 -23.32
CA SER A 108 -9.76 5.14 -24.00
C SER A 108 -9.44 4.81 -25.45
N ASP A 109 -8.57 5.59 -26.08
CA ASP A 109 -8.06 5.35 -27.44
C ASP A 109 -6.82 4.45 -27.49
N GLY A 110 -6.36 3.98 -26.31
CA GLY A 110 -5.19 3.14 -26.15
C GLY A 110 -3.85 3.91 -26.11
N SER A 111 -3.87 5.23 -26.23
CA SER A 111 -2.66 6.04 -26.02
C SER A 111 -2.25 6.08 -24.56
N GLU A 112 -0.96 6.34 -24.29
CA GLU A 112 -0.43 6.45 -22.93
C GLU A 112 -1.06 7.62 -22.17
N ASN A 113 -1.39 7.38 -20.90
CA ASN A 113 -1.86 8.38 -19.94
C ASN A 113 -0.81 8.54 -18.84
N SER A 114 0.00 9.59 -18.94
CA SER A 114 1.07 9.86 -17.97
C SER A 114 0.57 10.29 -16.58
N ASP A 115 -0.72 10.62 -16.44
CA ASP A 115 -1.34 10.93 -15.14
C ASP A 115 -1.65 9.69 -14.32
N VAL A 116 -1.56 8.51 -14.93
CA VAL A 116 -1.87 7.23 -14.28
C VAL A 116 -0.70 6.27 -14.40
N ILE A 117 -0.39 5.62 -13.29
CA ILE A 117 0.66 4.61 -13.23
C ILE A 117 0.19 3.37 -12.48
N PHE A 118 0.67 2.21 -12.90
CA PHE A 118 0.49 0.96 -12.17
C PHE A 118 1.86 0.38 -11.81
N ILE A 119 1.99 -0.03 -10.55
CA ILE A 119 3.16 -0.74 -10.04
C ILE A 119 2.71 -2.14 -9.67
N THR A 120 3.42 -3.13 -10.18
CA THR A 120 3.23 -4.53 -9.82
C THR A 120 4.34 -4.98 -8.88
N PHE A 121 3.97 -5.79 -7.91
CA PHE A 121 4.89 -6.46 -7.02
C PHE A 121 4.68 -7.96 -7.13
N CYS A 122 5.72 -8.66 -7.59
CA CYS A 122 5.71 -10.09 -7.86
C CYS A 122 6.55 -10.82 -6.83
N ARG A 123 5.95 -11.82 -6.19
CA ARG A 123 6.59 -12.75 -5.28
C ARG A 123 6.32 -14.17 -5.73
N ASP A 124 6.93 -15.14 -5.06
CA ASP A 124 6.71 -16.57 -5.33
C ASP A 124 5.21 -16.89 -5.40
N GLY A 125 4.70 -17.08 -6.63
CA GLY A 125 3.29 -17.34 -6.91
C GLY A 125 2.32 -16.17 -6.72
N GLY A 126 2.76 -15.00 -6.26
CA GLY A 126 1.90 -13.85 -5.99
C GLY A 126 2.11 -12.69 -6.97
N LEU A 127 1.06 -11.90 -7.18
CA LEU A 127 1.09 -10.63 -7.89
C LEU A 127 0.16 -9.64 -7.19
N GLY A 128 0.72 -8.59 -6.66
CA GLY A 128 -0.03 -7.40 -6.22
C GLY A 128 0.09 -6.28 -7.23
N VAL A 129 -0.96 -5.48 -7.39
CA VAL A 129 -0.97 -4.32 -8.30
C VAL A 129 -1.51 -3.11 -7.56
N ILE A 130 -0.85 -1.98 -7.71
CA ILE A 130 -1.31 -0.69 -7.23
C ILE A 130 -1.40 0.25 -8.42
N GLY A 131 -2.62 0.70 -8.74
CA GLY A 131 -2.86 1.76 -9.72
C GLY A 131 -3.08 3.09 -9.02
N HIS A 132 -2.47 4.17 -9.50
CA HIS A 132 -2.56 5.50 -8.89
C HIS A 132 -2.66 6.59 -9.96
N LYS A 133 -3.54 7.56 -9.71
CA LYS A 133 -3.71 8.76 -10.54
C LYS A 133 -3.17 9.98 -9.81
N TYR A 134 -2.15 10.60 -10.38
CA TYR A 134 -1.43 11.69 -9.73
C TYR A 134 -2.27 12.93 -9.49
N SER A 135 -3.11 13.33 -10.47
CA SER A 135 -3.84 14.59 -10.41
C SER A 135 -4.93 14.61 -9.32
N THR A 136 -5.53 13.48 -9.03
CA THR A 136 -6.72 13.36 -8.17
C THR A 136 -6.53 12.42 -6.99
N GLY A 137 -5.51 11.54 -7.06
CA GLY A 137 -5.10 10.68 -5.96
C GLY A 137 -5.84 9.36 -5.87
N GLU A 138 -6.80 9.08 -6.75
CA GLU A 138 -7.50 7.80 -6.75
C GLU A 138 -6.52 6.65 -6.93
N THR A 139 -6.65 5.66 -6.04
CA THR A 139 -5.76 4.51 -5.98
C THR A 139 -6.56 3.23 -5.85
N CYS A 140 -6.15 2.23 -6.60
CA CYS A 140 -6.74 0.90 -6.60
C CYS A 140 -5.71 -0.17 -6.23
N PHE A 141 -6.15 -1.15 -5.47
CA PHE A 141 -5.35 -2.32 -5.10
C PHE A 141 -5.95 -3.59 -5.70
N PHE A 142 -5.09 -4.43 -6.26
CA PHE A 142 -5.47 -5.75 -6.77
C PHE A 142 -4.46 -6.79 -6.29
N SER A 143 -4.91 -8.02 -6.12
CA SER A 143 -4.05 -9.18 -5.85
C SER A 143 -4.63 -10.40 -6.56
N ILE A 144 -3.78 -11.26 -7.11
CA ILE A 144 -4.23 -12.53 -7.68
C ILE A 144 -4.51 -13.55 -6.57
N LEU A 145 -5.37 -14.50 -6.85
CA LEU A 145 -5.62 -15.64 -5.98
C LEU A 145 -4.40 -16.58 -5.93
N ASP A 146 -4.24 -17.25 -4.80
CA ASP A 146 -3.18 -18.24 -4.63
C ASP A 146 -3.27 -19.34 -5.69
N GLY A 147 -2.11 -19.73 -6.21
CA GLY A 147 -2.00 -20.78 -7.22
C GLY A 147 -2.31 -20.34 -8.65
N GLN A 148 -2.58 -19.07 -8.88
CA GLN A 148 -2.71 -18.50 -10.23
C GLN A 148 -1.34 -18.28 -10.86
N ASP A 149 -1.31 -18.29 -12.20
CA ASP A 149 -0.11 -17.93 -12.95
C ASP A 149 0.10 -16.40 -12.94
N ASN A 150 1.04 -15.94 -12.12
CA ASN A 150 1.37 -14.52 -12.01
C ASN A 150 2.05 -13.93 -13.26
N ASN A 151 2.47 -14.76 -14.20
CA ASN A 151 3.02 -14.31 -15.49
C ASN A 151 1.92 -14.11 -16.54
N ASN A 152 0.73 -14.68 -16.32
CA ASN A 152 -0.38 -14.56 -17.25
C ASN A 152 -1.73 -14.55 -16.51
N PRO A 153 -1.97 -13.59 -15.60
CA PRO A 153 -3.25 -13.47 -14.92
C PRO A 153 -4.36 -13.06 -15.91
N PRO A 154 -5.63 -13.39 -15.64
CA PRO A 154 -6.72 -13.00 -16.51
C PRO A 154 -6.83 -11.48 -16.68
N GLY A 155 -6.98 -11.01 -17.91
CA GLY A 155 -7.28 -9.63 -18.23
C GLY A 155 -8.74 -9.28 -17.86
N VAL A 156 -9.04 -7.99 -17.71
CA VAL A 156 -10.38 -7.51 -17.28
C VAL A 156 -11.52 -7.96 -18.20
N ASN A 157 -11.24 -8.26 -19.47
CA ASN A 157 -12.22 -8.73 -20.44
C ASN A 157 -12.34 -10.27 -20.51
N ASP A 158 -11.56 -10.99 -19.74
CA ASP A 158 -11.58 -12.43 -19.73
C ASP A 158 -12.72 -12.96 -18.86
N ALA A 159 -13.40 -14.00 -19.34
CA ALA A 159 -14.57 -14.55 -18.65
C ALA A 159 -14.25 -15.13 -17.25
N ASN A 160 -13.00 -15.49 -17.02
CA ASN A 160 -12.47 -16.04 -15.77
C ASN A 160 -11.78 -15.00 -14.88
N TYR A 161 -12.02 -13.70 -15.08
CA TYR A 161 -11.39 -12.64 -14.28
C TYR A 161 -11.58 -12.87 -12.76
N ASN A 162 -12.81 -13.15 -12.35
CA ASN A 162 -13.12 -13.40 -10.93
C ASN A 162 -12.51 -14.69 -10.37
N ASP A 163 -12.08 -15.62 -11.24
CA ASP A 163 -11.42 -16.87 -10.82
C ASP A 163 -9.91 -16.65 -10.64
N GLY A 164 -9.37 -15.56 -11.18
CA GLY A 164 -7.95 -15.22 -11.10
C GLY A 164 -7.63 -14.14 -10.07
N TRP A 165 -8.57 -13.24 -9.79
CA TRP A 165 -8.33 -12.08 -8.91
C TRP A 165 -9.15 -12.13 -7.63
N MET A 166 -8.55 -11.66 -6.55
CA MET A 166 -9.20 -11.53 -5.24
C MET A 166 -10.27 -10.45 -5.28
N SER A 167 -11.39 -10.68 -4.57
CA SER A 167 -12.37 -9.63 -4.35
C SER A 167 -11.77 -8.48 -3.50
N PRO A 168 -12.26 -7.24 -3.63
CA PRO A 168 -11.73 -6.11 -2.88
C PRO A 168 -11.82 -6.29 -1.37
N SER A 169 -12.80 -7.05 -0.88
CA SER A 169 -12.91 -7.37 0.54
C SER A 169 -11.79 -8.29 1.04
N ILE A 170 -11.30 -9.22 0.21
CA ILE A 170 -10.15 -10.07 0.55
C ILE A 170 -8.88 -9.21 0.50
N VAL A 171 -8.67 -8.44 -0.57
CA VAL A 171 -7.50 -7.54 -0.69
C VAL A 171 -7.41 -6.56 0.48
N ALA A 172 -8.55 -6.06 0.97
CA ALA A 172 -8.58 -5.19 2.15
C ALA A 172 -8.23 -5.95 3.45
N GLN A 173 -8.61 -7.24 3.56
CA GLN A 173 -8.27 -8.09 4.71
C GLN A 173 -6.79 -8.49 4.71
N ASP A 174 -6.15 -8.61 3.56
CA ASP A 174 -4.70 -8.87 3.44
C ASP A 174 -3.84 -7.70 3.92
N ASN A 175 -4.50 -6.66 4.45
CA ASN A 175 -3.85 -5.51 5.09
C ASN A 175 -2.90 -4.71 4.18
N CYS A 176 -3.04 -4.77 2.86
CA CYS A 176 -2.28 -3.93 1.93
C CYS A 176 -2.30 -2.46 2.35
N GLN A 177 -3.48 -1.99 2.77
CA GLN A 177 -3.68 -0.63 3.26
C GLN A 177 -2.92 -0.30 4.55
N ASN A 178 -2.54 -1.28 5.39
CA ASN A 178 -1.75 -0.99 6.60
C ASN A 178 -0.36 -0.46 6.25
N CYS A 179 0.23 -0.98 5.18
CA CYS A 179 1.49 -0.48 4.67
C CYS A 179 1.30 0.74 3.74
N HIS A 180 0.18 0.78 2.99
CA HIS A 180 -0.13 1.83 2.03
C HIS A 180 -1.12 2.88 2.57
N MET A 181 -1.21 3.07 3.89
CA MET A 181 -2.17 3.99 4.50
C MET A 181 -1.84 5.47 4.25
N ALA A 182 -0.57 5.80 4.06
CA ALA A 182 -0.12 7.18 3.89
C ALA A 182 0.31 7.49 2.45
N SER A 183 0.74 6.50 1.69
CA SER A 183 1.23 6.67 0.32
C SER A 183 0.85 5.47 -0.54
N PRO A 184 0.50 5.68 -1.82
CA PRO A 184 0.19 4.57 -2.71
C PRO A 184 1.40 3.65 -2.94
N PHE A 185 2.61 4.19 -2.91
CA PHE A 185 3.83 3.42 -3.11
C PHE A 185 4.73 3.48 -1.88
N LEU A 186 5.37 2.36 -1.58
CA LEU A 186 6.36 2.25 -0.51
C LEU A 186 7.76 2.32 -1.11
N HIS A 187 8.61 3.04 -0.42
CA HIS A 187 10.02 3.20 -0.75
C HIS A 187 10.85 2.50 0.31
N THR A 188 11.67 1.56 -0.14
CA THR A 188 12.60 0.80 0.70
C THR A 188 13.95 0.73 -0.01
N PRO A 189 15.05 0.48 0.71
CA PRO A 189 16.34 0.27 0.07
C PRO A 189 16.30 -0.75 -1.07
N ALA A 190 15.54 -1.83 -0.89
CA ALA A 190 15.42 -2.88 -1.89
C ALA A 190 14.73 -2.39 -3.18
N VAL A 191 13.65 -1.61 -3.06
CA VAL A 191 12.87 -1.12 -4.21
C VAL A 191 13.56 0.05 -4.90
N ASP A 192 14.14 0.97 -4.13
CA ASP A 192 14.66 2.24 -4.64
C ASP A 192 15.98 2.10 -5.41
N GLN A 193 16.65 0.94 -5.33
CA GLN A 193 17.76 0.62 -6.22
C GLN A 193 17.32 0.41 -7.69
N LEU A 194 16.01 0.17 -7.93
CA LEU A 194 15.48 -0.08 -9.27
C LEU A 194 15.24 1.23 -10.03
N LYS A 195 15.68 1.27 -11.28
CA LYS A 195 15.47 2.41 -12.17
C LYS A 195 14.45 2.10 -13.25
N ASN A 196 13.74 3.15 -13.68
CA ASN A 196 12.84 3.07 -14.82
C ASN A 196 13.63 2.72 -16.08
N PRO A 197 13.35 1.60 -16.77
CA PRO A 197 14.11 1.21 -17.96
C PRO A 197 13.98 2.20 -19.13
N ASN A 198 12.91 3.00 -19.14
CA ASN A 198 12.69 4.02 -20.17
C ASN A 198 13.36 5.36 -19.85
N ASP A 199 13.64 5.60 -18.56
CA ASP A 199 14.39 6.78 -18.09
C ASP A 199 15.16 6.42 -16.82
N THR A 200 16.42 6.09 -16.97
CA THR A 200 17.27 5.65 -15.84
C THR A 200 17.60 6.76 -14.82
N SER A 201 17.20 7.99 -15.07
CA SER A 201 17.27 9.07 -14.09
C SER A 201 16.12 8.98 -13.06
N GLU A 202 15.04 8.24 -13.38
CA GLU A 202 13.90 8.03 -12.52
C GLU A 202 13.99 6.69 -11.77
N LEU A 203 13.37 6.65 -10.58
CA LEU A 203 13.08 5.39 -9.90
C LEU A 203 12.04 4.59 -10.68
N LEU A 204 12.14 3.26 -10.62
CA LEU A 204 11.10 2.38 -11.18
C LEU A 204 9.75 2.61 -10.50
N VAL A 205 9.75 2.71 -9.16
CA VAL A 205 8.60 3.12 -8.36
C VAL A 205 8.69 4.62 -8.11
N PRO A 206 7.77 5.42 -8.64
CA PRO A 206 7.89 6.87 -8.55
C PRO A 206 7.53 7.41 -7.17
N MET A 207 8.18 8.50 -6.78
CA MET A 207 7.81 9.27 -5.59
C MET A 207 6.49 10.01 -5.84
N THR A 208 5.53 9.87 -4.94
CA THR A 208 4.23 10.56 -5.04
C THR A 208 4.12 11.82 -4.18
N GLY A 209 5.10 12.04 -3.30
CA GLY A 209 5.15 13.21 -2.42
C GLY A 209 3.87 13.37 -1.58
N ASN A 210 3.46 14.63 -1.36
CA ASN A 210 2.22 14.99 -0.66
C ASN A 210 1.02 15.19 -1.61
N GLY A 211 1.04 14.58 -2.79
CA GLY A 211 -0.08 14.60 -3.74
C GLY A 211 -1.40 14.12 -3.12
N PRO A 212 -2.55 14.31 -3.76
CA PRO A 212 -3.80 13.74 -3.28
C PRO A 212 -3.69 12.22 -3.20
N TYR A 213 -4.43 11.61 -2.23
CA TYR A 213 -4.46 10.16 -2.04
C TYR A 213 -5.80 9.72 -1.46
N SER A 214 -6.47 8.85 -2.18
CA SER A 214 -7.72 8.21 -1.76
C SER A 214 -7.78 6.79 -2.33
N ILE A 215 -8.40 5.86 -1.62
CA ILE A 215 -8.51 4.47 -2.05
C ILE A 215 -9.92 4.20 -2.56
N ILE A 216 -10.02 3.61 -3.74
CA ILE A 216 -11.29 3.27 -4.39
C ILE A 216 -11.83 1.98 -3.77
N GLY A 217 -13.03 2.08 -3.22
CA GLY A 217 -13.76 0.96 -2.63
C GLY A 217 -14.10 1.19 -1.16
N GLN A 218 -15.33 0.89 -0.81
CA GLN A 218 -15.84 1.03 0.56
C GLN A 218 -15.27 -0.03 1.53
N GLU A 219 -14.60 -1.05 0.97
CA GLU A 219 -13.94 -2.12 1.70
C GLU A 219 -12.64 -1.65 2.34
N PHE A 220 -12.05 -0.61 1.77
CA PHE A 220 -10.78 -0.06 2.22
C PHE A 220 -10.98 1.11 3.18
N SER A 221 -10.14 1.17 4.21
CA SER A 221 -10.03 2.37 5.03
C SER A 221 -9.38 3.50 4.22
N GLN A 222 -9.87 4.72 4.39
CA GLN A 222 -9.29 5.85 3.65
C GLN A 222 -7.96 6.29 4.27
N PRO A 223 -7.03 6.74 3.43
CA PRO A 223 -5.71 7.19 3.88
C PRO A 223 -5.79 8.34 4.89
N HIS A 224 -4.82 8.37 5.80
CA HIS A 224 -4.63 9.52 6.66
C HIS A 224 -3.90 10.63 5.91
N THR A 225 -4.51 11.80 5.83
CA THR A 225 -3.87 12.99 5.23
C THR A 225 -3.28 13.85 6.33
N THR A 226 -1.98 14.14 6.24
CA THR A 226 -1.36 15.09 7.15
C THR A 226 -1.39 16.50 6.58
N SER A 227 -1.63 17.49 7.45
CA SER A 227 -1.40 18.90 7.13
C SER A 227 0.03 19.35 7.43
N ILE A 228 0.85 18.47 8.01
CA ILE A 228 2.25 18.80 8.31
C ILE A 228 3.02 18.87 7.00
N GLN A 229 3.67 20.01 6.79
CA GLN A 229 4.60 20.23 5.70
C GLN A 229 5.99 20.45 6.30
N ASN A 230 6.85 19.47 6.16
CA ASN A 230 8.23 19.52 6.62
C ASN A 230 9.14 18.72 5.67
N SER A 231 10.42 18.61 5.98
CA SER A 231 11.38 17.90 5.13
C SER A 231 11.02 16.41 4.94
N CYS A 232 10.43 15.75 5.94
CA CYS A 232 10.03 14.34 5.82
C CYS A 232 8.88 14.16 4.83
N THR A 233 7.91 15.08 4.81
CA THR A 233 6.70 14.96 3.98
C THR A 233 6.89 15.45 2.55
N SER A 234 8.09 15.93 2.18
CA SER A 234 8.40 16.34 0.81
C SER A 234 8.48 15.16 -0.15
N CYS A 235 8.81 13.97 0.34
CA CYS A 235 9.02 12.78 -0.48
C CYS A 235 7.91 11.74 -0.31
N HIS A 236 7.42 11.54 0.91
CA HIS A 236 6.36 10.60 1.22
C HIS A 236 5.56 11.05 2.43
N ARG A 237 4.36 10.52 2.59
CA ARG A 237 3.56 10.75 3.78
C ARG A 237 4.00 9.82 4.91
N PRO A 238 4.04 10.31 6.16
CA PRO A 238 4.30 9.47 7.30
C PRO A 238 3.11 8.52 7.53
N GLN A 239 3.44 7.30 7.85
CA GLN A 239 2.47 6.30 8.23
C GLN A 239 2.35 6.28 9.75
N CYS A 240 1.12 6.47 10.25
CA CYS A 240 0.80 6.39 11.67
C CYS A 240 -0.04 5.13 11.89
N THR A 241 0.57 3.98 12.03
CA THR A 241 -0.12 2.74 12.39
C THR A 241 0.50 2.18 13.66
N GLN A 242 -0.27 1.40 14.43
CA GLN A 242 0.24 0.71 15.64
C GLN A 242 1.48 -0.16 15.35
N HIS A 243 1.68 -0.58 14.10
CA HIS A 243 2.88 -1.30 13.67
C HIS A 243 4.14 -0.43 13.78
N PHE A 244 4.02 0.89 13.64
CA PHE A 244 5.15 1.82 13.68
C PHE A 244 5.40 2.44 15.05
N GLU A 245 4.46 2.32 16.01
CA GLU A 245 4.72 2.75 17.39
C GLU A 245 5.89 1.99 18.05
N ASN A 246 6.12 0.75 17.62
CA ASN A 246 7.18 -0.11 18.15
C ASN A 246 8.49 -0.03 17.35
N TYR A 247 8.51 0.69 16.22
CA TYR A 247 9.74 0.90 15.48
C TYR A 247 10.32 2.27 15.85
N PRO A 248 11.60 2.33 16.21
CA PRO A 248 12.26 3.61 16.42
C PRO A 248 12.19 4.39 15.11
N LEU A 249 11.39 5.45 15.08
CA LEU A 249 11.29 6.38 13.95
C LEU A 249 12.67 6.91 13.49
N ASP A 250 13.67 6.70 14.33
CA ASP A 250 15.02 7.17 14.10
C ASP A 250 15.83 6.29 13.13
N GLU A 251 15.47 4.99 12.99
CA GLU A 251 16.27 4.04 12.20
C GLU A 251 15.53 3.40 11.03
N LEU A 252 14.19 3.28 11.08
CA LEU A 252 13.43 2.47 10.12
C LEU A 252 12.53 3.25 9.16
N VAL A 253 12.17 4.48 9.50
CA VAL A 253 11.31 5.32 8.64
C VAL A 253 12.09 5.99 7.52
N MET A 254 13.41 6.08 7.69
CA MET A 254 14.32 6.60 6.69
C MET A 254 15.42 5.56 6.51
N PRO A 255 15.36 4.78 5.44
CA PRO A 255 16.45 3.86 5.14
C PRO A 255 17.79 4.63 5.12
N PRO A 256 18.89 4.01 5.56
CA PRO A 256 20.20 4.64 5.45
C PRO A 256 20.42 5.05 4.00
N PRO A 257 21.10 6.17 3.74
CA PRO A 257 21.40 6.60 2.38
C PRO A 257 22.13 5.46 1.69
N PHE A 258 21.67 5.10 0.50
CA PHE A 258 22.44 4.20 -0.35
C PHE A 258 23.80 4.83 -0.60
N GLU A 259 24.85 4.01 -0.62
CA GLU A 259 26.20 4.50 -0.97
C GLU A 259 26.24 5.22 -2.33
N ASN A 260 25.22 5.03 -3.17
CA ASN A 260 25.08 5.64 -4.48
C ASN A 260 23.85 6.55 -4.64
N ALA A 261 23.05 6.78 -3.60
CA ALA A 261 21.95 7.76 -3.65
C ALA A 261 22.53 9.16 -3.41
N THR A 262 23.11 9.74 -4.44
CA THR A 262 23.67 11.10 -4.41
C THR A 262 22.64 12.19 -4.17
N ASP A 263 21.33 11.84 -4.20
CA ASP A 263 20.24 12.81 -4.23
C ASP A 263 19.48 12.93 -2.92
N PHE A 264 19.80 12.12 -1.89
CA PHE A 264 19.10 12.14 -0.60
C PHE A 264 20.05 12.40 0.56
N ASP A 265 20.18 13.68 0.93
CA ASP A 265 20.88 14.09 2.14
C ASP A 265 19.95 14.01 3.37
N HIS A 266 19.95 12.86 4.04
CA HIS A 266 19.20 12.66 5.30
C HIS A 266 19.71 13.51 6.46
N SER A 267 20.91 14.09 6.36
CA SER A 267 21.47 14.99 7.37
C SER A 267 20.64 16.28 7.54
N SER A 268 19.83 16.61 6.52
CA SER A 268 18.94 17.77 6.53
C SER A 268 17.66 17.57 7.35
N ILE A 269 17.32 16.31 7.75
CA ILE A 269 16.10 16.06 8.51
C ILE A 269 16.32 16.42 9.97
N SER A 270 15.68 17.49 10.39
CA SER A 270 15.79 17.98 11.76
C SER A 270 15.07 17.08 12.77
N ASN A 271 15.57 17.02 14.00
CA ASN A 271 14.86 16.36 15.09
C ASN A 271 13.49 17.01 15.37
N ALA A 272 13.32 18.30 15.03
CA ALA A 272 12.05 19.00 15.14
C ALA A 272 11.02 18.47 14.14
N ASP A 273 11.42 18.18 12.89
CA ASP A 273 10.55 17.59 11.88
C ASP A 273 10.08 16.18 12.29
N ARG A 274 11.00 15.37 12.82
CA ARG A 274 10.67 14.03 13.33
C ARG A 274 9.70 14.10 14.52
N GLN A 275 9.91 15.03 15.45
CA GLN A 275 9.02 15.22 16.58
C GLN A 275 7.64 15.69 16.14
N ALA A 276 7.56 16.62 15.21
CA ALA A 276 6.28 17.08 14.65
C ALA A 276 5.45 15.95 14.04
N LEU A 277 6.10 14.98 13.37
CA LEU A 277 5.43 13.79 12.86
C LEU A 277 4.91 12.87 13.97
N ARG A 278 5.73 12.65 15.02
CA ARG A 278 5.31 11.85 16.20
C ARG A 278 4.09 12.48 16.87
N ASP A 279 4.14 13.79 17.13
CA ASP A 279 3.06 14.52 17.76
C ASP A 279 1.77 14.44 16.92
N TRP A 280 1.89 14.55 15.60
CA TRP A 280 0.76 14.39 14.71
C TRP A 280 0.18 12.97 14.75
N CYS A 281 1.01 11.93 14.67
CA CYS A 281 0.56 10.53 14.76
C CYS A 281 -0.21 10.27 16.08
N GLN A 282 0.25 10.84 17.20
CA GLN A 282 -0.45 10.73 18.47
C GLN A 282 -1.85 11.40 18.47
N THR A 283 -2.07 12.40 17.62
CA THR A 283 -3.39 13.04 17.51
C THR A 283 -4.43 12.17 16.82
N LEU A 284 -4.02 11.16 16.07
CA LEU A 284 -4.93 10.31 15.28
C LEU A 284 -5.65 9.26 16.13
N ASN A 285 -5.21 9.02 17.38
CA ASN A 285 -5.80 8.02 18.31
C ASN A 285 -6.02 6.64 17.66
N LEU A 286 -5.04 6.17 16.87
CA LEU A 286 -5.09 4.92 16.13
C LEU A 286 -4.77 3.71 17.01
#